data_178006469734fc692544027f76f8d1f9
#
_entry.id   178006469734fc692544027f76f8d1f9
#
_cell.length_a   1.000
_cell.length_b   1.000
_cell.length_c   1.000
_cell.angle_alpha   90.00
_cell.angle_beta   90.00
_cell.angle_gamma   90.00
#
_symmetry.space_group_name_H-M   'P 1'
#
loop_
_entity.id
_entity.type
_entity.pdbx_description
1 polymer ?
#
loop_
_entity_poly.entity_id
_entity_poly.type
_entity_poly.pdbx_seq_one_letter_code
_entity_poly.pdbx_strand_id
1 'polypeptide(L)'
;MGILKRKLTSFQIILLGFAGVILLGAFLLTLPISSKTHEWTSFIDALFTSTSAVCVTGLIVFDTATHWTIFGQIVILLLIQIGGMGVVTIALSLAVISGKKIGLFSRETMKNAISAPNVSGMVRLTGFIIKGIFLIELIGALVMMPVFCIDYGAEGVWFAIFHSVSAFCNAGFDIMGTKSGEFTSITHYSAQPIINITIMLLIIIGGIGFLVWEDICKHKWRIREYRTQSKVVLIVTAALIVLPAIYFFFFEFGDLPVGDRIFTSLFQSITPRTAGFNTVNLTAISDTGLYLMIILMLIGGSPGSTAGGMKTTTVAVLFSSAFSVFRKKDNAELVKRRIDDETVKTASAIFIMYISLFLFGGMTISAIEKLPITSCLYEAASAVGTVGLTLGITPTLGIVSKLILILSMFFGRVGGLTLIYAAFGANKKQVAKLPTDTIAVG
;
A
#
# COMPACT_ATOMS: atom_id res chain seq x y z
N MET A 1 23.00 -23.69 -33.02
CA MET A 1 21.71 -23.62 -32.35
C MET A 1 21.81 -22.67 -31.13
N GLY A 2 21.71 -21.36 -31.37
CA GLY A 2 21.91 -20.34 -30.36
C GLY A 2 20.60 -20.07 -29.64
N ILE A 3 20.47 -20.50 -28.40
CA ILE A 3 19.37 -20.07 -27.51
C ILE A 3 19.56 -18.57 -27.29
N LEU A 4 18.75 -17.74 -28.01
CA LEU A 4 18.66 -16.30 -27.74
C LEU A 4 18.33 -16.14 -26.26
N LYS A 5 19.31 -15.78 -25.43
CA LYS A 5 19.06 -15.30 -24.07
C LYS A 5 18.17 -14.04 -24.19
N ARG A 6 16.84 -14.20 -24.14
CA ARG A 6 15.92 -13.08 -24.00
C ARG A 6 16.31 -12.32 -22.74
N LYS A 7 16.85 -11.12 -22.89
CA LYS A 7 17.13 -10.24 -21.75
C LYS A 7 15.80 -9.90 -21.10
N LEU A 8 15.66 -10.17 -19.80
CA LEU A 8 14.50 -9.79 -19.02
C LEU A 8 14.25 -8.28 -19.12
N THR A 9 12.99 -7.87 -19.24
CA THR A 9 12.61 -6.46 -19.19
C THR A 9 12.68 -5.95 -17.76
N SER A 10 12.79 -4.62 -17.58
CA SER A 10 12.74 -3.99 -16.24
C SER A 10 11.50 -4.41 -15.44
N PHE A 11 10.36 -4.53 -16.09
CA PHE A 11 9.09 -4.93 -15.46
C PHE A 11 9.10 -6.40 -15.01
N GLN A 12 9.68 -7.30 -15.81
CA GLN A 12 9.86 -8.71 -15.44
C GLN A 12 10.81 -8.86 -14.25
N ILE A 13 11.87 -8.05 -14.17
CA ILE A 13 12.80 -8.08 -13.03
C ILE A 13 12.08 -7.62 -11.75
N ILE A 14 11.24 -6.58 -11.81
CA ILE A 14 10.46 -6.15 -10.67
C ILE A 14 9.55 -7.28 -10.19
N LEU A 15 8.78 -7.88 -11.09
CA LEU A 15 7.82 -8.95 -10.79
C LEU A 15 8.50 -10.19 -10.19
N LEU A 16 9.57 -10.67 -10.82
CA LEU A 16 10.34 -11.83 -10.33
C LEU A 16 11.02 -11.52 -8.99
N GLY A 17 11.47 -10.28 -8.80
CA GLY A 17 12.06 -9.85 -7.54
C GLY A 17 11.06 -9.91 -6.39
N PHE A 18 9.85 -9.41 -6.58
CA PHE A 18 8.78 -9.52 -5.56
C PHE A 18 8.42 -10.99 -5.30
N ALA A 19 8.21 -11.80 -6.34
CA ALA A 19 7.90 -13.22 -6.20
C ALA A 19 9.01 -13.98 -5.46
N GLY A 20 10.27 -13.71 -5.78
CA GLY A 20 11.42 -14.34 -5.12
C GLY A 20 11.51 -14.00 -3.62
N VAL A 21 11.29 -12.74 -3.24
CA VAL A 21 11.29 -12.33 -1.83
C VAL A 21 10.11 -12.94 -1.08
N ILE A 22 8.91 -12.99 -1.69
CA ILE A 22 7.73 -13.64 -1.11
C ILE A 22 7.99 -15.11 -0.84
N LEU A 23 8.54 -15.85 -1.81
CA LEU A 23 8.83 -17.28 -1.65
C LEU A 23 9.92 -17.53 -0.59
N LEU A 24 10.96 -16.70 -0.55
CA LEU A 24 12.00 -16.78 0.49
C LEU A 24 11.39 -16.52 1.88
N GLY A 25 10.58 -15.49 2.02
CA GLY A 25 9.90 -15.18 3.26
C GLY A 25 8.94 -16.29 3.70
N ALA A 26 8.17 -16.86 2.77
CA ALA A 26 7.30 -18.00 3.05
C ALA A 26 8.08 -19.20 3.56
N PHE A 27 9.23 -19.53 2.94
CA PHE A 27 10.10 -20.60 3.40
C PHE A 27 10.61 -20.35 4.82
N LEU A 28 11.10 -19.14 5.13
CA LEU A 28 11.57 -18.80 6.48
C LEU A 28 10.46 -18.86 7.53
N LEU A 29 9.25 -18.41 7.19
CA LEU A 29 8.10 -18.42 8.09
C LEU A 29 7.51 -19.84 8.28
N THR A 30 7.73 -20.77 7.37
CA THR A 30 7.30 -22.16 7.52
C THR A 30 8.14 -22.91 8.59
N LEU A 31 9.37 -22.46 8.87
CA LEU A 31 10.29 -23.15 9.77
C LEU A 31 9.77 -23.12 11.24
N PRO A 32 9.97 -24.21 12.01
CA PRO A 32 9.56 -24.29 13.41
C PRO A 32 10.12 -23.20 14.33
N ILE A 33 11.31 -22.67 14.00
CA ILE A 33 11.94 -21.56 14.76
C ILE A 33 11.12 -20.27 14.66
N SER A 34 10.30 -20.11 13.62
CA SER A 34 9.46 -18.93 13.42
C SER A 34 8.17 -18.98 14.21
N SER A 35 7.66 -20.16 14.57
CA SER A 35 6.42 -20.37 15.33
C SER A 35 6.69 -20.53 16.82
N LYS A 36 5.83 -19.97 17.68
CA LYS A 36 5.90 -20.15 19.15
C LYS A 36 5.57 -21.58 19.59
N THR A 37 4.78 -22.31 18.79
CA THR A 37 4.51 -23.74 19.05
C THR A 37 5.67 -24.64 18.66
N HIS A 38 6.70 -24.09 18.00
CA HIS A 38 7.82 -24.84 17.44
C HIS A 38 7.43 -25.96 16.46
N GLU A 39 6.23 -25.82 15.87
CA GLU A 39 5.73 -26.69 14.82
C GLU A 39 5.88 -26.04 13.44
N TRP A 40 5.86 -26.87 12.40
CA TRP A 40 5.87 -26.41 11.01
C TRP A 40 4.57 -25.65 10.71
N THR A 41 4.67 -24.38 10.37
CA THR A 41 3.50 -23.63 9.90
C THR A 41 3.12 -24.08 8.48
N SER A 42 1.82 -24.19 8.20
CA SER A 42 1.32 -24.51 6.86
C SER A 42 1.96 -23.59 5.80
N PHE A 43 2.47 -24.16 4.71
CA PHE A 43 3.11 -23.37 3.64
C PHE A 43 2.17 -22.31 3.06
N ILE A 44 0.87 -22.61 2.93
CA ILE A 44 -0.13 -21.65 2.42
C ILE A 44 -0.28 -20.46 3.37
N ASP A 45 -0.30 -20.69 4.67
CA ASP A 45 -0.46 -19.63 5.67
C ASP A 45 0.83 -18.81 5.83
N ALA A 46 1.99 -19.47 5.74
CA ALA A 46 3.29 -18.80 5.67
C ALA A 46 3.43 -17.96 4.37
N LEU A 47 2.97 -18.49 3.23
CA LEU A 47 2.93 -17.78 1.95
C LEU A 47 1.98 -16.57 2.01
N PHE A 48 0.81 -16.73 2.63
CA PHE A 48 -0.13 -15.65 2.84
C PHE A 48 0.50 -14.51 3.65
N THR A 49 1.08 -14.84 4.81
CA THR A 49 1.74 -13.87 5.71
C THR A 49 2.92 -13.20 5.02
N SER A 50 3.77 -13.97 4.32
CA SER A 50 4.90 -13.43 3.56
C SER A 50 4.44 -12.50 2.44
N THR A 51 3.38 -12.89 1.69
CA THR A 51 2.82 -12.04 0.62
C THR A 51 2.27 -10.76 1.21
N SER A 52 1.50 -10.86 2.29
CA SER A 52 0.94 -9.71 3.00
C SER A 52 2.04 -8.75 3.49
N ALA A 53 3.12 -9.27 4.06
CA ALA A 53 4.26 -8.48 4.54
C ALA A 53 5.02 -7.79 3.38
N VAL A 54 5.38 -8.52 2.31
CA VAL A 54 6.11 -7.97 1.15
C VAL A 54 5.23 -7.03 0.32
N CYS A 55 3.95 -7.34 0.17
CA CYS A 55 3.00 -6.45 -0.50
C CYS A 55 2.53 -5.30 0.39
N VAL A 56 2.96 -5.30 1.67
CA VAL A 56 2.64 -4.24 2.64
C VAL A 56 1.12 -4.11 2.78
N THR A 57 0.46 -5.23 2.98
CA THR A 57 -1.01 -5.30 3.04
C THR A 57 -1.52 -5.28 4.48
N GLY A 58 -1.03 -6.19 5.36
CA GLY A 58 -1.48 -6.29 6.74
C GLY A 58 -2.60 -7.30 7.00
N LEU A 59 -3.13 -7.97 5.99
CA LEU A 59 -4.03 -9.12 6.20
C LEU A 59 -3.25 -10.27 6.81
N ILE A 60 -3.77 -10.89 7.85
CA ILE A 60 -3.11 -11.94 8.62
C ILE A 60 -4.04 -13.14 8.83
N VAL A 61 -3.48 -14.35 8.73
CA VAL A 61 -4.17 -15.60 9.07
C VAL A 61 -3.98 -15.92 10.54
N PHE A 62 -2.79 -15.65 11.08
CA PHE A 62 -2.44 -15.79 12.48
C PHE A 62 -2.09 -14.44 13.08
N ASP A 63 -2.48 -14.20 14.31
CA ASP A 63 -2.05 -13.00 15.04
C ASP A 63 -0.51 -12.95 15.15
N THR A 64 0.06 -11.78 14.83
CA THR A 64 1.52 -11.66 14.70
C THR A 64 2.24 -11.79 16.05
N ALA A 65 1.60 -11.37 17.12
CA ALA A 65 2.20 -11.41 18.45
C ALA A 65 2.08 -12.80 19.10
N THR A 66 0.97 -13.51 18.87
CA THR A 66 0.70 -14.78 19.58
C THR A 66 1.28 -15.98 18.86
N HIS A 67 1.32 -15.97 17.52
CA HIS A 67 1.82 -17.09 16.71
C HIS A 67 3.32 -17.05 16.44
N TRP A 68 3.88 -15.87 16.09
CA TRP A 68 5.27 -15.76 15.66
C TRP A 68 6.23 -15.49 16.82
N THR A 69 7.37 -16.20 16.84
CA THR A 69 8.50 -15.89 17.71
C THR A 69 9.12 -14.54 17.36
N ILE A 70 10.03 -14.02 18.20
CA ILE A 70 10.79 -12.81 17.85
C ILE A 70 11.53 -12.99 16.52
N PHE A 71 12.05 -14.19 16.20
CA PHE A 71 12.65 -14.48 14.91
C PHE A 71 11.63 -14.31 13.76
N GLY A 72 10.43 -14.90 13.89
CA GLY A 72 9.36 -14.74 12.91
C GLY A 72 8.93 -13.28 12.73
N GLN A 73 8.81 -12.53 13.83
CA GLN A 73 8.50 -11.10 13.81
C GLN A 73 9.59 -10.27 13.12
N ILE A 74 10.88 -10.58 13.33
CA ILE A 74 12.00 -9.93 12.62
C ILE A 74 11.93 -10.25 11.13
N VAL A 75 11.66 -11.50 10.73
CA VAL A 75 11.48 -11.87 9.33
C VAL A 75 10.33 -11.05 8.72
N ILE A 76 9.17 -10.98 9.36
CA ILE A 76 8.02 -10.19 8.91
C ILE A 76 8.41 -8.71 8.76
N LEU A 77 9.10 -8.13 9.75
CA LEU A 77 9.54 -6.73 9.72
C LEU A 77 10.49 -6.45 8.55
N LEU A 78 11.44 -7.35 8.29
CA LEU A 78 12.34 -7.24 7.15
C LEU A 78 11.60 -7.34 5.81
N LEU A 79 10.63 -8.24 5.70
CA LEU A 79 9.78 -8.37 4.51
C LEU A 79 8.97 -7.10 4.27
N ILE A 80 8.39 -6.51 5.32
CA ILE A 80 7.69 -5.20 5.28
C ILE A 80 8.64 -4.11 4.78
N GLN A 81 9.84 -4.02 5.33
CA GLN A 81 10.84 -3.02 4.94
C GLN A 81 11.27 -3.17 3.48
N ILE A 82 11.53 -4.41 3.03
CA ILE A 82 11.87 -4.72 1.63
C ILE A 82 10.71 -4.37 0.70
N GLY A 83 9.50 -4.73 1.09
CA GLY A 83 8.29 -4.45 0.33
C GLY A 83 7.98 -2.95 0.25
N GLY A 84 8.02 -2.23 1.37
CA GLY A 84 7.74 -0.80 1.47
C GLY A 84 8.68 0.07 0.64
N MET A 85 9.98 -0.17 0.73
CA MET A 85 10.98 0.51 -0.11
C MET A 85 10.96 0.06 -1.57
N GLY A 86 10.38 -1.10 -1.87
CA GLY A 86 10.42 -1.76 -3.16
C GLY A 86 11.69 -2.59 -3.36
N VAL A 87 11.48 -3.86 -3.73
CA VAL A 87 12.54 -4.88 -3.86
C VAL A 87 13.71 -4.43 -4.73
N VAL A 88 13.42 -3.79 -5.86
CA VAL A 88 14.46 -3.30 -6.79
C VAL A 88 15.26 -2.14 -6.19
N THR A 89 14.59 -1.24 -5.48
CA THR A 89 15.25 -0.11 -4.82
C THR A 89 16.28 -0.61 -3.80
N ILE A 90 15.91 -1.60 -2.98
CA ILE A 90 16.83 -2.20 -2.00
C ILE A 90 17.97 -2.93 -2.69
N ALA A 91 17.70 -3.79 -3.67
CA ALA A 91 18.74 -4.57 -4.37
C ALA A 91 19.79 -3.65 -5.01
N LEU A 92 19.35 -2.56 -5.64
CA LEU A 92 20.26 -1.59 -6.26
C LEU A 92 20.97 -0.69 -5.23
N SER A 93 20.33 -0.43 -4.11
CA SER A 93 20.96 0.30 -3.00
C SER A 93 22.11 -0.49 -2.37
N LEU A 94 21.93 -1.78 -2.15
CA LEU A 94 22.99 -2.67 -1.70
C LEU A 94 24.15 -2.72 -2.70
N ALA A 95 23.84 -2.71 -4.01
CA ALA A 95 24.85 -2.64 -5.05
C ALA A 95 25.64 -1.31 -5.00
N VAL A 96 24.98 -0.16 -4.74
CA VAL A 96 25.64 1.13 -4.55
C VAL A 96 26.53 1.13 -3.32
N ILE A 97 26.02 0.67 -2.19
CA ILE A 97 26.79 0.59 -0.91
C ILE A 97 28.02 -0.30 -1.09
N SER A 98 27.91 -1.40 -1.87
CA SER A 98 29.02 -2.30 -2.21
C SER A 98 29.99 -1.71 -3.24
N GLY A 99 29.86 -0.43 -3.62
CA GLY A 99 30.76 0.25 -4.56
C GLY A 99 30.59 -0.14 -6.03
N LYS A 100 29.55 -0.91 -6.39
CA LYS A 100 29.31 -1.31 -7.78
C LYS A 100 28.74 -0.13 -8.59
N LYS A 101 29.29 0.10 -9.80
CA LYS A 101 28.76 1.09 -10.74
C LYS A 101 27.41 0.64 -11.29
N ILE A 102 26.39 1.48 -11.17
CA ILE A 102 25.04 1.21 -11.68
C ILE A 102 24.98 1.61 -13.17
N GLY A 103 24.74 0.61 -14.04
CA GLY A 103 24.54 0.81 -15.47
C GLY A 103 23.21 1.49 -15.82
N LEU A 104 23.06 1.92 -17.07
CA LEU A 104 21.85 2.60 -17.57
C LEU A 104 20.57 1.76 -17.38
N PHE A 105 20.62 0.47 -17.68
CA PHE A 105 19.51 -0.46 -17.53
C PHE A 105 19.00 -0.53 -16.06
N SER A 106 19.92 -0.61 -15.10
CA SER A 106 19.59 -0.62 -13.68
C SER A 106 18.96 0.69 -13.23
N ARG A 107 19.42 1.83 -13.76
CA ARG A 107 18.82 3.17 -13.50
C ARG A 107 17.43 3.28 -14.09
N GLU A 108 17.19 2.70 -15.26
CA GLU A 108 15.86 2.63 -15.88
C GLU A 108 14.91 1.76 -15.05
N THR A 109 15.38 0.63 -14.54
CA THR A 109 14.60 -0.22 -13.64
C THR A 109 14.26 0.51 -12.33
N MET A 110 15.19 1.29 -11.74
CA MET A 110 14.91 2.16 -10.59
C MET A 110 13.86 3.22 -10.92
N LYS A 111 14.01 3.90 -12.06
CA LYS A 111 13.05 4.90 -12.55
C LYS A 111 11.64 4.31 -12.61
N ASN A 112 11.50 3.12 -13.18
CA ASN A 112 10.21 2.45 -13.31
C ASN A 112 9.65 2.02 -11.95
N ALA A 113 10.50 1.51 -11.04
CA ALA A 113 10.10 1.09 -9.70
C ALA A 113 9.57 2.25 -8.84
N ILE A 114 10.18 3.45 -8.96
CA ILE A 114 9.80 4.64 -8.17
C ILE A 114 8.81 5.54 -8.94
N SER A 115 8.47 5.19 -10.20
CA SER A 115 7.65 6.03 -11.09
C SER A 115 8.23 7.44 -11.28
N ALA A 116 9.58 7.52 -11.39
CA ALA A 116 10.26 8.79 -11.59
C ALA A 116 10.22 9.24 -13.07
N PRO A 117 10.20 10.55 -13.37
CA PRO A 117 10.14 11.04 -14.74
C PRO A 117 11.43 10.83 -15.52
N ASN A 118 12.59 10.92 -14.88
CA ASN A 118 13.89 10.91 -15.53
C ASN A 118 14.83 9.86 -14.94
N VAL A 119 15.75 9.34 -15.77
CA VAL A 119 16.81 8.40 -15.36
C VAL A 119 17.98 9.14 -14.68
N SER A 120 18.16 10.42 -14.99
CA SER A 120 19.24 11.25 -14.40
C SER A 120 19.01 11.49 -12.92
N GLY A 121 20.06 11.39 -12.12
CA GLY A 121 19.99 11.65 -10.67
C GLY A 121 19.40 10.51 -9.82
N MET A 122 19.02 9.37 -10.42
CA MET A 122 18.37 8.26 -9.71
C MET A 122 19.16 7.74 -8.50
N VAL A 123 20.49 7.64 -8.60
CA VAL A 123 21.32 7.17 -7.48
C VAL A 123 21.25 8.13 -6.28
N ARG A 124 21.29 9.46 -6.56
CA ARG A 124 21.18 10.50 -5.52
C ARG A 124 19.79 10.49 -4.88
N LEU A 125 18.73 10.38 -5.71
CA LEU A 125 17.36 10.31 -5.24
C LEU A 125 17.15 9.07 -4.35
N THR A 126 17.65 7.90 -4.76
CA THR A 126 17.55 6.68 -3.95
C THR A 126 18.27 6.81 -2.61
N GLY A 127 19.48 7.40 -2.59
CA GLY A 127 20.18 7.67 -1.34
C GLY A 127 19.42 8.64 -0.42
N PHE A 128 18.77 9.66 -0.98
CA PHE A 128 17.88 10.57 -0.24
C PHE A 128 16.69 9.82 0.35
N ILE A 129 16.01 8.97 -0.45
CA ILE A 129 14.86 8.18 -0.01
C ILE A 129 15.24 7.27 1.16
N ILE A 130 16.32 6.50 1.04
CA ILE A 130 16.72 5.54 2.08
C ILE A 130 17.05 6.24 3.39
N LYS A 131 17.84 7.32 3.34
CA LYS A 131 18.17 8.10 4.54
C LYS A 131 16.91 8.70 5.17
N GLY A 132 15.99 9.19 4.34
CA GLY A 132 14.72 9.75 4.80
C GLY A 132 13.84 8.70 5.49
N ILE A 133 13.73 7.50 4.91
CA ILE A 133 12.96 6.39 5.48
C ILE A 133 13.46 6.04 6.88
N PHE A 134 14.73 5.66 7.02
CA PHE A 134 15.28 5.27 8.33
C PHE A 134 15.23 6.39 9.35
N LEU A 135 15.40 7.65 8.93
CA LEU A 135 15.29 8.80 9.84
C LEU A 135 13.86 8.97 10.35
N ILE A 136 12.86 8.88 9.49
CA ILE A 136 11.45 9.07 9.87
C ILE A 136 10.97 7.89 10.73
N GLU A 137 11.35 6.66 10.38
CA GLU A 137 11.07 5.46 11.18
C GLU A 137 11.71 5.56 12.58
N LEU A 138 12.95 6.02 12.67
CA LEU A 138 13.64 6.23 13.95
C LEU A 138 12.92 7.29 14.79
N ILE A 139 12.54 8.43 14.20
CA ILE A 139 11.78 9.48 14.90
C ILE A 139 10.46 8.92 15.42
N GLY A 140 9.70 8.21 14.56
CA GLY A 140 8.43 7.58 14.97
C GLY A 140 8.60 6.60 16.12
N ALA A 141 9.61 5.74 16.08
CA ALA A 141 9.93 4.82 17.16
C ALA A 141 10.27 5.57 18.45
N LEU A 142 11.13 6.59 18.40
CA LEU A 142 11.53 7.38 19.57
C LEU A 142 10.35 8.13 20.21
N VAL A 143 9.39 8.61 19.41
CA VAL A 143 8.20 9.30 19.94
C VAL A 143 7.22 8.33 20.61
N MET A 144 7.03 7.12 20.06
CA MET A 144 6.13 6.12 20.62
C MET A 144 6.75 5.34 21.80
N MET A 145 8.09 5.24 21.83
CA MET A 145 8.83 4.44 22.83
C MET A 145 8.48 4.77 24.29
N PRO A 146 8.38 6.03 24.74
CA PRO A 146 8.04 6.35 26.12
C PRO A 146 6.68 5.76 26.53
N VAL A 147 5.66 5.83 25.64
CA VAL A 147 4.33 5.30 25.92
C VAL A 147 4.37 3.78 26.06
N PHE A 148 4.95 3.09 25.08
CA PHE A 148 5.05 1.63 25.13
C PHE A 148 5.95 1.12 26.27
N CYS A 149 7.02 1.84 26.63
CA CYS A 149 7.87 1.44 27.75
C CYS A 149 7.23 1.65 29.13
N ILE A 150 6.34 2.64 29.27
CA ILE A 150 5.54 2.81 30.49
C ILE A 150 4.62 1.60 30.68
N ASP A 151 3.97 1.14 29.61
CA ASP A 151 2.98 0.06 29.66
C ASP A 151 3.61 -1.34 29.69
N TYR A 152 4.75 -1.54 28.99
CA TYR A 152 5.33 -2.88 28.76
C TYR A 152 6.81 -3.01 29.12
N GLY A 153 7.39 -2.02 29.80
CA GLY A 153 8.80 -2.03 30.18
C GLY A 153 9.75 -2.14 28.99
N ALA A 154 10.76 -2.99 29.07
CA ALA A 154 11.78 -3.15 28.03
C ALA A 154 11.22 -3.66 26.68
N GLU A 155 10.14 -4.45 26.68
CA GLU A 155 9.47 -4.92 25.46
C GLU A 155 8.90 -3.75 24.66
N GLY A 156 8.57 -2.63 25.30
CA GLY A 156 8.07 -1.42 24.68
C GLY A 156 8.99 -0.84 23.60
N VAL A 157 10.31 -1.05 23.72
CA VAL A 157 11.28 -0.66 22.69
C VAL A 157 11.03 -1.42 21.37
N TRP A 158 10.80 -2.72 21.45
CA TRP A 158 10.50 -3.56 20.30
C TRP A 158 9.16 -3.17 19.66
N PHE A 159 8.14 -2.92 20.50
CA PHE A 159 6.83 -2.45 20.03
C PHE A 159 6.95 -1.12 19.26
N ALA A 160 7.71 -0.16 19.81
CA ALA A 160 7.91 1.13 19.16
C ALA A 160 8.60 1.01 17.78
N ILE A 161 9.63 0.19 17.68
CA ILE A 161 10.36 -0.05 16.42
C ILE A 161 9.44 -0.73 15.41
N PHE A 162 8.77 -1.82 15.81
CA PHE A 162 7.92 -2.61 14.94
C PHE A 162 6.77 -1.78 14.36
N HIS A 163 6.04 -1.06 15.24
CA HIS A 163 4.91 -0.23 14.81
C HIS A 163 5.35 0.97 13.98
N SER A 164 6.51 1.56 14.27
CA SER A 164 7.04 2.67 13.47
C SER A 164 7.34 2.24 12.03
N VAL A 165 8.05 1.13 11.84
CA VAL A 165 8.34 0.57 10.51
C VAL A 165 7.07 0.14 9.80
N SER A 166 6.18 -0.58 10.49
CA SER A 166 4.92 -1.05 9.94
C SER A 166 4.03 0.12 9.49
N ALA A 167 3.90 1.17 10.31
CA ALA A 167 3.10 2.34 9.98
C ALA A 167 3.68 3.17 8.83
N PHE A 168 5.01 3.41 8.84
CA PHE A 168 5.67 4.15 7.78
C PHE A 168 5.61 3.43 6.43
N CYS A 169 5.82 2.10 6.45
CA CYS A 169 5.69 1.27 5.26
C CYS A 169 4.23 1.08 4.82
N ASN A 170 3.24 1.54 5.58
CA ASN A 170 1.81 1.29 5.35
C ASN A 170 1.47 -0.21 5.36
N ALA A 171 1.99 -0.97 6.31
CA ALA A 171 1.88 -2.43 6.31
C ALA A 171 0.78 -2.98 7.22
N GLY A 172 0.35 -2.24 8.25
CA GLY A 172 -0.75 -2.61 9.13
C GLY A 172 -0.50 -3.81 10.04
N PHE A 173 0.70 -4.38 10.04
CA PHE A 173 1.06 -5.40 11.01
C PHE A 173 1.29 -4.78 12.37
N ASP A 174 0.75 -5.40 13.40
CA ASP A 174 0.98 -5.08 14.81
C ASP A 174 1.43 -6.31 15.59
N ILE A 175 1.95 -6.08 16.78
CA ILE A 175 2.37 -7.13 17.71
C ILE A 175 1.73 -6.94 19.08
N MET A 176 0.48 -6.42 19.11
CA MET A 176 -0.25 -6.12 20.35
C MET A 176 -1.06 -7.31 20.88
N GLY A 177 -1.24 -8.37 20.10
CA GLY A 177 -2.14 -9.49 20.42
C GLY A 177 -1.91 -10.16 21.78
N THR A 178 -0.67 -10.21 22.31
CA THR A 178 -0.38 -10.73 23.65
C THR A 178 -0.82 -9.82 24.80
N LYS A 179 -1.09 -8.56 24.51
CA LYS A 179 -1.37 -7.50 25.54
C LYS A 179 -2.83 -7.03 25.46
N SER A 180 -3.35 -6.85 24.24
CA SER A 180 -4.68 -6.28 24.01
C SER A 180 -5.73 -7.31 23.56
N GLY A 181 -5.31 -8.55 23.29
CA GLY A 181 -6.13 -9.61 22.68
C GLY A 181 -5.78 -9.84 21.22
N GLU A 182 -6.01 -11.07 20.75
CA GLU A 182 -5.71 -11.44 19.36
C GLU A 182 -6.53 -10.62 18.36
N PHE A 183 -5.91 -10.23 17.27
CA PHE A 183 -6.51 -9.48 16.15
C PHE A 183 -7.11 -8.11 16.54
N THR A 184 -6.76 -7.54 17.69
CA THR A 184 -7.33 -6.26 18.14
C THR A 184 -6.60 -5.03 17.59
N SER A 185 -5.48 -5.20 16.92
CA SER A 185 -4.62 -4.11 16.45
C SER A 185 -4.27 -3.13 17.59
N ILE A 186 -4.34 -1.82 17.36
CA ILE A 186 -4.01 -0.78 18.35
C ILE A 186 -5.24 -0.19 19.04
N THR A 187 -6.35 -0.93 19.12
CA THR A 187 -7.61 -0.44 19.75
C THR A 187 -7.43 -0.03 21.20
N HIS A 188 -6.51 -0.65 21.94
CA HIS A 188 -6.16 -0.26 23.31
C HIS A 188 -5.65 1.18 23.42
N TYR A 189 -5.05 1.71 22.35
CA TYR A 189 -4.53 3.07 22.27
C TYR A 189 -5.44 4.06 21.55
N SER A 190 -6.73 3.74 21.37
CA SER A 190 -7.69 4.59 20.65
C SER A 190 -7.76 6.02 21.21
N ALA A 191 -7.67 6.18 22.52
CA ALA A 191 -7.68 7.46 23.22
C ALA A 191 -6.28 8.07 23.48
N GLN A 192 -5.19 7.41 23.02
CA GLN A 192 -3.82 7.88 23.30
C GLN A 192 -3.30 8.78 22.16
N PRO A 193 -3.20 10.12 22.38
CA PRO A 193 -2.90 11.06 21.29
C PRO A 193 -1.51 10.83 20.65
N ILE A 194 -0.49 10.51 21.46
CA ILE A 194 0.89 10.35 20.97
C ILE A 194 0.96 9.21 19.96
N ILE A 195 0.39 8.05 20.29
CA ILE A 195 0.38 6.88 19.41
C ILE A 195 -0.44 7.18 18.15
N ASN A 196 -1.68 7.69 18.31
CA ASN A 196 -2.56 7.99 17.18
C ASN A 196 -1.93 8.99 16.20
N ILE A 197 -1.45 10.14 16.69
CA ILE A 197 -0.86 11.17 15.84
C ILE A 197 0.40 10.65 15.14
N THR A 198 1.26 9.93 15.87
CA THR A 198 2.51 9.42 15.29
C THR A 198 2.22 8.41 14.18
N ILE A 199 1.33 7.44 14.41
CA ILE A 199 0.97 6.45 13.39
C ILE A 199 0.30 7.13 12.18
N MET A 200 -0.66 8.02 12.39
CA MET A 200 -1.29 8.78 11.29
C MET A 200 -0.28 9.56 10.46
N LEU A 201 0.67 10.25 11.11
CA LEU A 201 1.72 10.99 10.40
C LEU A 201 2.66 10.07 9.62
N LEU A 202 3.08 8.94 10.20
CA LEU A 202 3.92 7.95 9.52
C LEU A 202 3.21 7.41 8.27
N ILE A 203 1.93 7.05 8.36
CA ILE A 203 1.10 6.58 7.25
C ILE A 203 1.03 7.65 6.13
N ILE A 204 0.72 8.89 6.49
CA ILE A 204 0.61 9.98 5.51
C ILE A 204 1.95 10.22 4.83
N ILE A 205 3.04 10.34 5.58
CA ILE A 205 4.37 10.63 5.05
C ILE A 205 4.84 9.48 4.15
N GLY A 206 4.66 8.22 4.54
CA GLY A 206 4.95 7.06 3.71
C GLY A 206 4.13 7.03 2.41
N GLY A 207 2.82 7.40 2.50
CA GLY A 207 1.85 7.31 1.40
C GLY A 207 1.86 8.46 0.39
N ILE A 208 2.46 9.64 0.67
CA ILE A 208 2.44 10.80 -0.25
C ILE A 208 3.42 10.68 -1.42
N GLY A 209 4.43 9.81 -1.32
CA GLY A 209 5.41 9.57 -2.38
C GLY A 209 6.71 10.33 -2.27
N PHE A 210 7.80 9.66 -2.66
CA PHE A 210 9.18 10.16 -2.47
C PHE A 210 9.51 11.39 -3.31
N LEU A 211 8.85 11.58 -4.46
CA LEU A 211 9.02 12.78 -5.29
C LEU A 211 8.38 14.01 -4.63
N VAL A 212 7.32 13.83 -3.85
CA VAL A 212 6.71 14.92 -3.05
C VAL A 212 7.66 15.33 -1.93
N TRP A 213 8.35 14.37 -1.28
CA TRP A 213 9.38 14.68 -0.28
C TRP A 213 10.52 15.52 -0.88
N GLU A 214 10.97 15.13 -2.10
CA GLU A 214 12.01 15.90 -2.79
C GLU A 214 11.56 17.34 -3.02
N ASP A 215 10.32 17.57 -3.48
CA ASP A 215 9.77 18.90 -3.71
C ASP A 215 9.63 19.69 -2.39
N ILE A 216 9.16 19.06 -1.31
CA ILE A 216 9.04 19.68 0.01
C ILE A 216 10.42 20.11 0.54
N CYS A 217 11.41 19.22 0.49
CA CYS A 217 12.75 19.52 0.96
C CYS A 217 13.44 20.60 0.12
N LYS A 218 13.23 20.61 -1.21
CA LYS A 218 13.87 21.54 -2.14
C LYS A 218 13.23 22.93 -2.13
N HIS A 219 11.89 22.99 -2.16
CA HIS A 219 11.15 24.24 -2.33
C HIS A 219 10.47 24.74 -1.05
N LYS A 220 10.50 23.94 0.03
CA LYS A 220 9.91 24.27 1.36
C LYS A 220 8.47 24.79 1.21
N TRP A 221 8.21 26.03 1.65
CA TRP A 221 6.88 26.65 1.63
C TRP A 221 6.45 27.19 0.26
N ARG A 222 7.33 27.16 -0.76
CA ARG A 222 7.02 27.68 -2.09
C ARG A 222 6.24 26.67 -2.93
N ILE A 223 5.00 26.36 -2.53
CA ILE A 223 4.14 25.38 -3.21
C ILE A 223 3.95 25.66 -4.71
N ARG A 224 4.09 26.93 -5.14
CA ARG A 224 3.99 27.29 -6.57
C ARG A 224 5.08 26.65 -7.42
N GLU A 225 6.24 26.37 -6.85
CA GLU A 225 7.41 25.77 -7.52
C GLU A 225 7.35 24.23 -7.56
N TYR A 226 6.39 23.60 -6.85
CA TYR A 226 6.25 22.15 -6.82
C TYR A 226 5.82 21.62 -8.19
N ARG A 227 6.23 20.40 -8.51
CA ARG A 227 5.74 19.65 -9.69
C ARG A 227 4.23 19.55 -9.67
N THR A 228 3.61 19.52 -10.85
CA THR A 228 2.15 19.34 -10.97
C THR A 228 1.67 18.08 -10.25
N GLN A 229 2.39 16.97 -10.40
CA GLN A 229 2.11 15.72 -9.70
C GLN A 229 2.08 15.91 -8.19
N SER A 230 3.06 16.60 -7.59
CA SER A 230 3.12 16.83 -6.15
C SER A 230 1.94 17.67 -5.64
N LYS A 231 1.54 18.70 -6.42
CA LYS A 231 0.35 19.51 -6.09
C LYS A 231 -0.93 18.67 -6.10
N VAL A 232 -1.11 17.85 -7.14
CA VAL A 232 -2.27 16.95 -7.27
C VAL A 232 -2.30 15.97 -6.10
N VAL A 233 -1.17 15.34 -5.78
CA VAL A 233 -1.07 14.40 -4.67
C VAL A 233 -1.46 15.04 -3.34
N LEU A 234 -0.95 16.23 -3.04
CA LEU A 234 -1.26 16.92 -1.77
C LEU A 234 -2.74 17.31 -1.67
N ILE A 235 -3.33 17.83 -2.77
CA ILE A 235 -4.75 18.20 -2.80
C ILE A 235 -5.64 16.98 -2.62
N VAL A 236 -5.40 15.91 -3.40
CA VAL A 236 -6.20 14.69 -3.33
C VAL A 236 -6.04 13.99 -1.98
N THR A 237 -4.81 13.95 -1.44
CA THR A 237 -4.56 13.39 -0.11
C THR A 237 -5.34 14.14 0.97
N ALA A 238 -5.30 15.48 0.95
CA ALA A 238 -6.06 16.29 1.90
C ALA A 238 -7.58 16.06 1.77
N ALA A 239 -8.10 16.01 0.55
CA ALA A 239 -9.52 15.73 0.31
C ALA A 239 -9.95 14.35 0.81
N LEU A 240 -9.14 13.30 0.55
CA LEU A 240 -9.40 11.93 0.98
C LEU A 240 -9.23 11.72 2.50
N ILE A 241 -8.59 12.64 3.21
CA ILE A 241 -8.54 12.64 4.68
C ILE A 241 -9.72 13.44 5.24
N VAL A 242 -9.89 14.68 4.79
CA VAL A 242 -10.83 15.61 5.43
C VAL A 242 -12.28 15.22 5.17
N LEU A 243 -12.66 14.90 3.93
CA LEU A 243 -14.06 14.60 3.59
C LEU A 243 -14.58 13.35 4.32
N PRO A 244 -13.87 12.19 4.31
CA PRO A 244 -14.33 11.04 5.07
C PRO A 244 -14.27 11.26 6.59
N ALA A 245 -13.27 12.00 7.10
CA ALA A 245 -13.20 12.31 8.54
C ALA A 245 -14.42 13.10 9.01
N ILE A 246 -14.91 14.05 8.20
CA ILE A 246 -16.15 14.77 8.48
C ILE A 246 -17.35 13.81 8.53
N TYR A 247 -17.45 12.88 7.56
CA TYR A 247 -18.51 11.87 7.55
C TYR A 247 -18.45 11.00 8.82
N PHE A 248 -17.29 10.40 9.14
CA PHE A 248 -17.13 9.56 10.32
C PHE A 248 -17.41 10.33 11.62
N PHE A 249 -17.02 11.59 11.70
CA PHE A 249 -17.26 12.43 12.85
C PHE A 249 -18.74 12.65 13.10
N PHE A 250 -19.55 12.94 12.09
CA PHE A 250 -20.96 13.26 12.28
C PHE A 250 -21.88 12.05 12.29
N PHE A 251 -21.56 10.98 11.57
CA PHE A 251 -22.50 9.89 11.32
C PHE A 251 -22.12 8.56 11.99
N GLU A 252 -20.82 8.29 12.25
CA GLU A 252 -20.42 7.00 12.79
C GLU A 252 -20.06 7.05 14.29
N PHE A 253 -19.37 8.08 14.72
CA PHE A 253 -18.81 8.15 16.08
C PHE A 253 -19.50 9.21 16.96
N GLY A 254 -20.80 9.43 16.72
CA GLY A 254 -21.61 10.42 17.45
C GLY A 254 -21.62 10.24 18.97
N ASP A 255 -21.56 9.01 19.43
CA ASP A 255 -21.65 8.64 20.84
C ASP A 255 -20.34 8.82 21.63
N LEU A 256 -19.20 9.05 20.94
CA LEU A 256 -17.92 9.25 21.59
C LEU A 256 -17.74 10.67 22.11
N PRO A 257 -16.95 10.87 23.19
CA PRO A 257 -16.51 12.19 23.62
C PRO A 257 -15.79 12.94 22.48
N VAL A 258 -15.95 14.25 22.41
CA VAL A 258 -15.46 15.05 21.26
C VAL A 258 -13.98 14.84 20.96
N GLY A 259 -13.13 14.72 21.99
CA GLY A 259 -11.69 14.47 21.82
C GLY A 259 -11.41 13.14 21.12
N ASP A 260 -11.96 12.04 21.65
CA ASP A 260 -11.80 10.70 21.11
C ASP A 260 -12.43 10.57 19.72
N ARG A 261 -13.56 11.21 19.53
CA ARG A 261 -14.28 11.29 18.27
C ARG A 261 -13.45 11.92 17.14
N ILE A 262 -12.69 12.99 17.43
CA ILE A 262 -11.79 13.61 16.46
C ILE A 262 -10.68 12.63 16.05
N PHE A 263 -9.99 12.02 17.02
CA PHE A 263 -8.90 11.08 16.72
C PHE A 263 -9.41 9.84 15.96
N THR A 264 -10.50 9.27 16.41
CA THR A 264 -11.12 8.10 15.78
C THR A 264 -11.55 8.38 14.34
N SER A 265 -12.23 9.52 14.10
CA SER A 265 -12.68 9.90 12.76
C SER A 265 -11.53 10.17 11.81
N LEU A 266 -10.48 10.85 12.27
CA LEU A 266 -9.26 11.09 11.49
C LEU A 266 -8.54 9.77 11.21
N PHE A 267 -8.41 8.91 12.21
CA PHE A 267 -7.74 7.61 12.05
C PHE A 267 -8.47 6.74 11.04
N GLN A 268 -9.82 6.65 11.13
CA GLN A 268 -10.64 5.86 10.21
C GLN A 268 -10.70 6.43 8.79
N SER A 269 -10.38 7.70 8.57
CA SER A 269 -10.22 8.26 7.22
C SER A 269 -8.83 8.02 6.63
N ILE A 270 -7.80 7.87 7.47
CA ILE A 270 -6.41 7.71 7.05
C ILE A 270 -6.07 6.22 6.84
N THR A 271 -6.48 5.35 7.76
CA THR A 271 -6.09 3.94 7.73
C THR A 271 -6.54 3.15 6.49
N PRO A 272 -7.73 3.38 5.87
CA PRO A 272 -8.12 2.70 4.65
C PRO A 272 -7.22 3.02 3.45
N ARG A 273 -6.41 4.07 3.55
CA ARG A 273 -5.43 4.43 2.52
C ARG A 273 -4.14 3.62 2.65
N THR A 274 -4.30 2.30 2.60
CA THR A 274 -3.23 1.28 2.60
C THR A 274 -2.45 1.14 3.91
N ALA A 275 -3.04 1.46 5.08
CA ALA A 275 -2.32 1.39 6.34
C ALA A 275 -2.65 0.18 7.21
N GLY A 276 -3.93 -0.19 7.31
CA GLY A 276 -4.37 -1.45 7.93
C GLY A 276 -4.48 -1.47 9.45
N PHE A 277 -4.00 -0.47 10.16
CA PHE A 277 -4.23 -0.37 11.61
C PHE A 277 -5.67 0.03 11.91
N ASN A 278 -6.23 -0.49 13.01
CA ASN A 278 -7.53 -0.04 13.48
C ASN A 278 -7.49 0.33 14.98
N THR A 279 -8.28 1.34 15.31
CA THR A 279 -8.47 1.85 16.67
C THR A 279 -9.88 1.60 17.19
N VAL A 280 -10.77 1.03 16.37
CA VAL A 280 -12.16 0.73 16.69
C VAL A 280 -12.53 -0.67 16.21
N ASN A 281 -13.62 -1.21 16.74
CA ASN A 281 -14.20 -2.43 16.22
C ASN A 281 -14.90 -2.17 14.88
N LEU A 282 -14.33 -2.67 13.79
CA LEU A 282 -14.84 -2.43 12.44
C LEU A 282 -16.21 -3.09 12.17
N THR A 283 -16.55 -4.15 12.90
CA THR A 283 -17.86 -4.82 12.75
C THR A 283 -19.02 -4.00 13.35
N ALA A 284 -18.72 -2.95 14.12
CA ALA A 284 -19.71 -2.04 14.69
C ALA A 284 -19.99 -0.83 13.78
N ILE A 285 -19.24 -0.66 12.68
CA ILE A 285 -19.43 0.44 11.72
C ILE A 285 -20.67 0.14 10.85
N SER A 286 -21.42 1.18 10.52
CA SER A 286 -22.60 1.06 9.66
C SER A 286 -22.24 0.55 8.24
N ASP A 287 -23.21 -0.04 7.55
CA ASP A 287 -23.02 -0.48 6.15
C ASP A 287 -22.53 0.68 5.26
N THR A 288 -23.07 1.90 5.46
CA THR A 288 -22.64 3.09 4.70
C THR A 288 -21.18 3.42 4.99
N GLY A 289 -20.75 3.35 6.25
CA GLY A 289 -19.35 3.53 6.66
C GLY A 289 -18.45 2.47 6.06
N LEU A 290 -18.85 1.20 6.05
CA LEU A 290 -18.10 0.11 5.42
C LEU A 290 -17.93 0.31 3.92
N TYR A 291 -18.98 0.72 3.19
CA TYR A 291 -18.88 1.03 1.75
C TYR A 291 -17.98 2.24 1.48
N LEU A 292 -18.05 3.28 2.33
CA LEU A 292 -17.12 4.40 2.23
C LEU A 292 -15.66 3.94 2.43
N MET A 293 -15.41 3.06 3.41
CA MET A 293 -14.08 2.47 3.62
C MET A 293 -13.63 1.62 2.41
N ILE A 294 -14.51 0.83 1.78
CA ILE A 294 -14.21 0.09 0.55
C ILE A 294 -13.74 1.05 -0.56
N ILE A 295 -14.45 2.16 -0.76
CA ILE A 295 -14.06 3.18 -1.75
C ILE A 295 -12.67 3.74 -1.42
N LEU A 296 -12.41 4.08 -0.17
CA LEU A 296 -11.12 4.60 0.28
C LEU A 296 -10.00 3.56 0.12
N MET A 297 -10.24 2.27 0.39
CA MET A 297 -9.29 1.18 0.21
C MET A 297 -8.90 0.99 -1.25
N LEU A 298 -9.84 1.11 -2.18
CA LEU A 298 -9.56 1.04 -3.60
C LEU A 298 -8.72 2.23 -4.09
N ILE A 299 -8.82 3.41 -3.42
CA ILE A 299 -8.00 4.58 -3.69
C ILE A 299 -6.76 4.55 -2.78
N GLY A 300 -5.74 3.85 -3.20
CA GLY A 300 -4.51 3.68 -2.43
C GLY A 300 -3.66 4.94 -2.28
N GLY A 301 -2.35 4.76 -2.12
CA GLY A 301 -1.41 5.87 -1.97
C GLY A 301 -1.01 6.53 -3.28
N SER A 302 0.02 7.37 -3.22
CA SER A 302 0.52 8.14 -4.35
C SER A 302 1.61 7.39 -5.13
N PRO A 303 1.88 7.75 -6.39
CA PRO A 303 2.98 7.14 -7.14
C PRO A 303 4.33 7.34 -6.45
N GLY A 304 5.16 6.27 -6.43
CA GLY A 304 6.48 6.32 -5.79
C GLY A 304 6.40 6.51 -4.27
N SER A 305 5.46 5.83 -3.61
CA SER A 305 5.28 5.76 -2.16
C SER A 305 5.45 4.34 -1.64
N THR A 306 5.42 4.16 -0.34
CA THR A 306 5.36 2.85 0.32
C THR A 306 4.03 2.14 0.09
N ALA A 307 2.96 2.88 -0.15
CA ALA A 307 1.60 2.41 -0.32
C ALA A 307 1.35 1.68 -1.66
N GLY A 308 0.46 0.69 -1.67
CA GLY A 308 0.01 -0.01 -2.87
C GLY A 308 -1.29 0.56 -3.47
N GLY A 309 -2.15 -0.29 -4.02
CA GLY A 309 -3.45 0.06 -4.56
C GLY A 309 -3.44 0.99 -5.78
N MET A 310 -4.63 1.38 -6.23
CA MET A 310 -4.79 2.35 -7.32
C MET A 310 -4.33 3.75 -6.86
N LYS A 311 -3.48 4.40 -7.65
CA LYS A 311 -2.82 5.63 -7.22
C LYS A 311 -3.76 6.83 -7.19
N THR A 312 -3.56 7.73 -6.21
CA THR A 312 -4.31 8.99 -6.07
C THR A 312 -4.33 9.82 -7.36
N THR A 313 -3.22 9.81 -8.11
CA THR A 313 -3.13 10.50 -9.41
C THR A 313 -4.01 9.86 -10.48
N THR A 314 -4.19 8.54 -10.47
CA THR A 314 -5.09 7.84 -11.40
C THR A 314 -6.53 8.33 -11.20
N VAL A 315 -6.98 8.39 -9.97
CA VAL A 315 -8.31 8.90 -9.62
C VAL A 315 -8.45 10.38 -10.01
N ALA A 316 -7.45 11.21 -9.72
CA ALA A 316 -7.45 12.62 -10.11
C ALA A 316 -7.58 12.81 -11.62
N VAL A 317 -6.86 12.02 -12.43
CA VAL A 317 -6.91 12.07 -13.88
C VAL A 317 -8.31 11.68 -14.41
N LEU A 318 -8.90 10.61 -13.85
CA LEU A 318 -10.25 10.16 -14.24
C LEU A 318 -11.32 11.19 -13.92
N PHE A 319 -11.31 11.75 -12.71
CA PHE A 319 -12.24 12.82 -12.34
C PHE A 319 -12.05 14.06 -13.21
N SER A 320 -10.81 14.46 -13.48
CA SER A 320 -10.53 15.58 -14.39
C SER A 320 -11.06 15.34 -15.81
N SER A 321 -10.88 14.12 -16.32
CA SER A 321 -11.39 13.72 -17.64
C SER A 321 -12.92 13.77 -17.66
N ALA A 322 -13.61 13.20 -16.67
CA ALA A 322 -15.07 13.28 -16.58
C ALA A 322 -15.57 14.73 -16.52
N PHE A 323 -14.93 15.57 -15.69
CA PHE A 323 -15.28 16.99 -15.61
C PHE A 323 -15.03 17.75 -16.92
N SER A 324 -14.00 17.38 -17.72
CA SER A 324 -13.76 18.01 -19.00
C SER A 324 -14.89 17.72 -19.99
N VAL A 325 -15.38 16.47 -20.01
CA VAL A 325 -16.55 16.08 -20.84
C VAL A 325 -17.80 16.86 -20.43
N PHE A 326 -18.12 16.94 -19.12
CA PHE A 326 -19.28 17.70 -18.63
C PHE A 326 -19.21 19.19 -18.95
N ARG A 327 -17.99 19.74 -19.03
CA ARG A 327 -17.75 21.15 -19.37
C ARG A 327 -17.53 21.39 -20.86
N LYS A 328 -17.67 20.35 -21.71
CA LYS A 328 -17.42 20.39 -23.16
C LYS A 328 -16.03 20.95 -23.51
N LYS A 329 -15.01 20.58 -22.72
CA LYS A 329 -13.62 20.91 -23.00
C LYS A 329 -12.95 19.78 -23.76
N ASP A 330 -12.09 20.11 -24.70
CA ASP A 330 -11.35 19.15 -25.53
C ASP A 330 -10.33 18.33 -24.74
N ASN A 331 -9.89 18.79 -23.57
CA ASN A 331 -8.80 18.17 -22.85
C ASN A 331 -9.05 18.13 -21.34
N ALA A 332 -8.57 17.08 -20.69
CA ALA A 332 -8.49 17.00 -19.22
C ALA A 332 -7.40 17.97 -18.71
N GLU A 333 -7.69 18.70 -17.64
CA GLU A 333 -6.79 19.68 -17.04
C GLU A 333 -6.62 19.44 -15.54
N LEU A 334 -5.38 19.35 -15.05
CA LEU A 334 -5.05 19.32 -13.62
C LEU A 334 -4.08 20.46 -13.28
N VAL A 335 -4.41 21.24 -12.26
CA VAL A 335 -3.58 22.35 -11.78
C VAL A 335 -3.11 23.28 -12.92
N LYS A 336 -4.04 23.69 -13.80
CA LYS A 336 -3.79 24.55 -14.98
C LYS A 336 -2.79 23.94 -15.98
N ARG A 337 -2.69 22.60 -16.05
CA ARG A 337 -1.89 21.88 -17.04
C ARG A 337 -2.77 20.87 -17.77
N ARG A 338 -2.61 20.78 -19.08
CA ARG A 338 -3.25 19.77 -19.93
C ARG A 338 -2.66 18.40 -19.61
N ILE A 339 -3.52 17.38 -19.53
CA ILE A 339 -3.15 15.97 -19.42
C ILE A 339 -3.30 15.34 -20.81
N ASP A 340 -2.32 14.56 -21.21
CA ASP A 340 -2.33 13.88 -22.50
C ASP A 340 -3.33 12.70 -22.50
N ASP A 341 -3.88 12.40 -23.67
CA ASP A 341 -4.91 11.38 -23.85
C ASP A 341 -4.39 9.96 -23.53
N GLU A 342 -3.10 9.71 -23.73
CA GLU A 342 -2.47 8.43 -23.38
C GLU A 342 -2.51 8.19 -21.87
N THR A 343 -2.26 9.24 -21.07
CA THR A 343 -2.39 9.18 -19.60
C THR A 343 -3.82 8.90 -19.17
N VAL A 344 -4.82 9.51 -19.81
CA VAL A 344 -6.24 9.25 -19.54
C VAL A 344 -6.62 7.81 -19.87
N LYS A 345 -6.24 7.29 -21.05
CA LYS A 345 -6.48 5.89 -21.46
C LYS A 345 -5.83 4.91 -20.48
N THR A 346 -4.61 5.20 -20.08
CA THR A 346 -3.88 4.39 -19.10
C THR A 346 -4.57 4.38 -17.74
N ALA A 347 -5.03 5.54 -17.25
CA ALA A 347 -5.77 5.65 -15.99
C ALA A 347 -7.09 4.86 -16.05
N SER A 348 -7.81 4.92 -17.16
CA SER A 348 -9.05 4.15 -17.38
C SER A 348 -8.80 2.64 -17.39
N ALA A 349 -7.75 2.17 -18.04
CA ALA A 349 -7.38 0.75 -18.06
C ALA A 349 -7.02 0.24 -16.65
N ILE A 350 -6.26 1.02 -15.88
CA ILE A 350 -5.92 0.69 -14.49
C ILE A 350 -7.20 0.61 -13.64
N PHE A 351 -8.10 1.58 -13.75
CA PHE A 351 -9.35 1.62 -13.00
C PHE A 351 -10.20 0.37 -13.27
N ILE A 352 -10.44 0.05 -14.54
CA ILE A 352 -11.21 -1.13 -14.94
C ILE A 352 -10.58 -2.40 -14.37
N MET A 353 -9.26 -2.53 -14.47
CA MET A 353 -8.55 -3.70 -13.93
C MET A 353 -8.74 -3.84 -12.40
N TYR A 354 -8.57 -2.75 -11.63
CA TYR A 354 -8.72 -2.80 -10.17
C TYR A 354 -10.16 -3.14 -9.76
N ILE A 355 -11.16 -2.52 -10.41
CA ILE A 355 -12.57 -2.81 -10.14
C ILE A 355 -12.91 -4.26 -10.52
N SER A 356 -12.40 -4.77 -11.65
CA SER A 356 -12.62 -6.16 -12.05
C SER A 356 -12.03 -7.15 -11.05
N LEU A 357 -10.79 -6.93 -10.59
CA LEU A 357 -10.14 -7.78 -9.58
C LEU A 357 -10.89 -7.75 -8.24
N PHE A 358 -11.30 -6.56 -7.80
CA PHE A 358 -12.08 -6.37 -6.58
C PHE A 358 -13.42 -7.13 -6.63
N LEU A 359 -14.21 -6.92 -7.68
CA LEU A 359 -15.53 -7.56 -7.81
C LEU A 359 -15.38 -9.07 -7.99
N PHE A 360 -14.50 -9.51 -8.90
CA PHE A 360 -14.27 -10.93 -9.14
C PHE A 360 -13.79 -11.65 -7.87
N GLY A 361 -12.81 -11.07 -7.16
CA GLY A 361 -12.29 -11.65 -5.91
C GLY A 361 -13.38 -11.77 -4.85
N GLY A 362 -14.09 -10.68 -4.55
CA GLY A 362 -15.12 -10.67 -3.50
C GLY A 362 -16.31 -11.60 -3.83
N MET A 363 -16.80 -11.59 -5.07
CA MET A 363 -17.90 -12.48 -5.49
C MET A 363 -17.49 -13.95 -5.46
N THR A 364 -16.29 -14.28 -5.91
CA THR A 364 -15.78 -15.65 -5.91
C THR A 364 -15.60 -16.18 -4.48
N ILE A 365 -15.02 -15.37 -3.59
CA ILE A 365 -14.87 -15.73 -2.16
C ILE A 365 -16.26 -15.96 -1.54
N SER A 366 -17.23 -15.05 -1.75
CA SER A 366 -18.58 -15.19 -1.24
C SER A 366 -19.27 -16.47 -1.72
N ALA A 367 -19.09 -16.82 -3.00
CA ALA A 367 -19.67 -18.04 -3.59
C ALA A 367 -19.05 -19.32 -3.02
N ILE A 368 -17.74 -19.34 -2.76
CA ILE A 368 -17.02 -20.52 -2.24
C ILE A 368 -17.27 -20.69 -0.75
N GLU A 369 -17.12 -19.64 0.04
CA GLU A 369 -17.17 -19.67 1.51
C GLU A 369 -18.60 -19.54 2.06
N LYS A 370 -19.57 -19.14 1.20
CA LYS A 370 -20.97 -18.85 1.60
C LYS A 370 -21.09 -17.78 2.69
N LEU A 371 -20.18 -16.82 2.68
CA LEU A 371 -20.14 -15.67 3.60
C LEU A 371 -20.89 -14.47 3.01
N PRO A 372 -21.33 -13.51 3.86
CA PRO A 372 -21.96 -12.27 3.41
C PRO A 372 -21.10 -11.53 2.37
N ILE A 373 -21.74 -11.09 1.29
CA ILE A 373 -21.03 -10.44 0.17
C ILE A 373 -20.31 -9.17 0.61
N THR A 374 -20.87 -8.40 1.56
CA THR A 374 -20.23 -7.19 2.08
C THR A 374 -18.89 -7.50 2.73
N SER A 375 -18.82 -8.54 3.56
CA SER A 375 -17.57 -8.96 4.21
C SER A 375 -16.54 -9.44 3.19
N CYS A 376 -16.97 -10.20 2.16
CA CYS A 376 -16.07 -10.69 1.11
C CYS A 376 -15.57 -9.56 0.19
N LEU A 377 -16.43 -8.58 -0.13
CA LEU A 377 -16.03 -7.39 -0.87
C LEU A 377 -15.08 -6.51 -0.04
N TYR A 378 -15.32 -6.36 1.27
CA TYR A 378 -14.42 -5.62 2.15
C TYR A 378 -13.01 -6.24 2.16
N GLU A 379 -12.93 -7.56 2.29
CA GLU A 379 -11.69 -8.33 2.25
C GLU A 379 -10.97 -8.22 0.90
N ALA A 380 -11.71 -8.35 -0.20
CA ALA A 380 -11.17 -8.21 -1.55
C ALA A 380 -10.67 -6.78 -1.82
N ALA A 381 -11.40 -5.75 -1.37
CA ALA A 381 -10.96 -4.35 -1.45
C ALA A 381 -9.66 -4.12 -0.66
N SER A 382 -9.59 -4.68 0.55
CA SER A 382 -8.41 -4.64 1.40
C SER A 382 -7.21 -5.32 0.75
N ALA A 383 -7.39 -6.48 0.14
CA ALA A 383 -6.32 -7.21 -0.55
C ALA A 383 -5.86 -6.49 -1.82
N VAL A 384 -6.76 -6.09 -2.72
CA VAL A 384 -6.43 -5.39 -3.97
C VAL A 384 -5.87 -3.99 -3.69
N GLY A 385 -6.42 -3.30 -2.67
CA GLY A 385 -5.92 -2.02 -2.19
C GLY A 385 -4.61 -2.11 -1.41
N THR A 386 -4.21 -3.33 -0.99
CA THR A 386 -3.09 -3.57 -0.06
C THR A 386 -3.25 -2.78 1.24
N VAL A 387 -4.37 -2.94 1.94
CA VAL A 387 -4.76 -2.12 3.10
C VAL A 387 -4.56 -2.83 4.43
N GLY A 388 -5.07 -4.08 4.55
CA GLY A 388 -4.95 -4.87 5.76
C GLY A 388 -6.14 -4.84 6.72
N LEU A 389 -7.11 -3.98 6.48
CA LEU A 389 -8.34 -3.98 7.27
C LEU A 389 -9.20 -5.19 6.93
N THR A 390 -9.79 -5.82 7.94
CA THR A 390 -10.64 -7.01 7.81
C THR A 390 -11.84 -6.91 8.75
N LEU A 391 -12.93 -7.55 8.37
CA LEU A 391 -14.08 -7.79 9.24
C LEU A 391 -13.95 -9.13 10.00
N GLY A 392 -12.73 -9.69 10.09
CA GLY A 392 -12.42 -10.87 10.86
C GLY A 392 -12.57 -12.19 10.10
N ILE A 393 -12.83 -12.18 8.80
CA ILE A 393 -13.01 -13.41 8.02
C ILE A 393 -11.69 -14.06 7.55
N THR A 394 -10.59 -13.33 7.45
CA THR A 394 -9.30 -13.81 6.91
C THR A 394 -8.81 -15.13 7.54
N PRO A 395 -8.82 -15.31 8.88
CA PRO A 395 -8.32 -16.55 9.51
C PRO A 395 -9.13 -17.78 9.13
N THR A 396 -10.43 -17.62 8.86
CA THR A 396 -11.38 -18.72 8.63
C THR A 396 -11.49 -19.15 7.16
N LEU A 397 -10.86 -18.40 6.23
CA LEU A 397 -10.95 -18.66 4.80
C LEU A 397 -10.25 -19.96 4.40
N GLY A 398 -10.85 -20.66 3.43
CA GLY A 398 -10.29 -21.85 2.80
C GLY A 398 -9.08 -21.53 1.91
N ILE A 399 -8.37 -22.57 1.47
CA ILE A 399 -7.12 -22.45 0.68
C ILE A 399 -7.35 -21.65 -0.61
N VAL A 400 -8.46 -21.91 -1.33
CA VAL A 400 -8.75 -21.25 -2.61
C VAL A 400 -8.94 -19.74 -2.40
N SER A 401 -9.70 -19.35 -1.38
CA SER A 401 -9.94 -17.94 -1.03
C SER A 401 -8.65 -17.24 -0.60
N LYS A 402 -7.79 -17.92 0.18
CA LYS A 402 -6.46 -17.41 0.53
C LYS A 402 -5.60 -17.18 -0.71
N LEU A 403 -5.60 -18.09 -1.70
CA LEU A 403 -4.85 -17.92 -2.96
C LEU A 403 -5.39 -16.75 -3.79
N ILE A 404 -6.71 -16.53 -3.83
CA ILE A 404 -7.31 -15.37 -4.50
C ILE A 404 -6.81 -14.07 -3.84
N LEU A 405 -6.79 -14.01 -2.51
CA LEU A 405 -6.30 -12.84 -1.78
C LEU A 405 -4.78 -12.64 -1.97
N ILE A 406 -3.96 -13.71 -1.97
CA ILE A 406 -2.52 -13.66 -2.27
C ILE A 406 -2.28 -13.02 -3.64
N LEU A 407 -2.99 -13.48 -4.67
CA LEU A 407 -2.89 -12.91 -6.01
C LEU A 407 -3.34 -11.44 -6.01
N SER A 408 -4.45 -11.12 -5.35
CA SER A 408 -4.97 -9.76 -5.26
C SER A 408 -3.98 -8.80 -4.59
N MET A 409 -3.36 -9.20 -3.47
CA MET A 409 -2.32 -8.43 -2.80
C MET A 409 -1.10 -8.20 -3.70
N PHE A 410 -0.67 -9.26 -4.40
CA PHE A 410 0.47 -9.18 -5.33
C PHE A 410 0.18 -8.21 -6.48
N PHE A 411 -1.00 -8.29 -7.11
CA PHE A 411 -1.43 -7.37 -8.16
C PHE A 411 -1.55 -5.93 -7.65
N GLY A 412 -2.11 -5.74 -6.47
CA GLY A 412 -2.23 -4.43 -5.82
C GLY A 412 -0.89 -3.77 -5.56
N ARG A 413 0.12 -4.55 -5.17
CA ARG A 413 1.46 -4.05 -4.85
C ARG A 413 2.32 -3.75 -6.06
N VAL A 414 2.44 -4.70 -6.98
CA VAL A 414 3.29 -4.58 -8.18
C VAL A 414 2.78 -3.48 -9.12
N GLY A 415 1.47 -3.24 -9.11
CA GLY A 415 0.80 -2.23 -9.90
C GLY A 415 0.43 -2.73 -11.31
N GLY A 416 -0.77 -2.35 -11.75
CA GLY A 416 -1.36 -2.86 -12.99
C GLY A 416 -0.53 -2.66 -14.24
N LEU A 417 0.09 -1.49 -14.40
CA LEU A 417 0.95 -1.21 -15.56
C LEU A 417 2.18 -2.11 -15.61
N THR A 418 2.81 -2.36 -14.47
CA THR A 418 3.99 -3.22 -14.39
C THR A 418 3.66 -4.63 -14.85
N LEU A 419 2.48 -5.14 -14.45
CA LEU A 419 2.00 -6.46 -14.84
C LEU A 419 1.67 -6.54 -16.32
N ILE A 420 0.94 -5.54 -16.87
CA ILE A 420 0.60 -5.49 -18.28
C ILE A 420 1.87 -5.47 -19.14
N TYR A 421 2.83 -4.59 -18.80
CA TYR A 421 4.09 -4.49 -19.55
C TYR A 421 5.02 -5.70 -19.37
N ALA A 422 4.96 -6.38 -18.22
CA ALA A 422 5.70 -7.64 -18.03
C ALA A 422 5.12 -8.78 -18.85
N ALA A 423 3.78 -8.85 -18.97
CA ALA A 423 3.08 -9.92 -19.70
C ALA A 423 3.12 -9.72 -21.23
N PHE A 424 2.82 -8.53 -21.71
CA PHE A 424 2.66 -8.26 -23.16
C PHE A 424 3.90 -7.66 -23.83
N GLY A 425 4.91 -7.26 -23.05
CA GLY A 425 6.15 -6.64 -23.57
C GLY A 425 5.92 -5.21 -24.07
N ALA A 426 7.00 -4.53 -24.47
CA ALA A 426 6.90 -3.20 -25.07
C ALA A 426 6.25 -3.33 -26.45
N ASN A 427 5.11 -2.67 -26.65
CA ASN A 427 4.41 -2.63 -27.91
C ASN A 427 5.34 -2.17 -29.05
N LYS A 428 5.43 -2.94 -30.12
CA LYS A 428 5.93 -2.44 -31.39
C LYS A 428 4.98 -1.30 -31.80
N LYS A 429 5.51 -0.09 -32.02
CA LYS A 429 4.74 1.03 -32.56
C LYS A 429 3.98 0.52 -33.79
N GLN A 430 2.65 0.54 -33.74
CA GLN A 430 1.84 0.28 -34.93
C GLN A 430 2.16 1.36 -35.96
N VAL A 431 2.71 0.96 -37.10
CA VAL A 431 3.11 1.85 -38.16
C VAL A 431 1.88 2.36 -38.95
N ALA A 432 0.79 1.58 -38.95
CA ALA A 432 -0.47 1.94 -39.61
C ALA A 432 -1.61 1.99 -38.58
N LYS A 433 -2.49 2.99 -38.71
CA LYS A 433 -3.73 3.08 -37.92
C LYS A 433 -4.87 2.45 -38.74
N LEU A 434 -5.76 1.73 -38.04
CA LEU A 434 -7.01 1.26 -38.66
C LEU A 434 -7.93 2.46 -39.01
N PRO A 435 -8.82 2.30 -39.99
CA PRO A 435 -9.86 3.29 -40.25
C PRO A 435 -10.66 3.61 -38.98
N THR A 436 -11.06 4.86 -38.84
CA THR A 436 -11.89 5.30 -37.72
C THR A 436 -13.36 5.04 -38.02
N ASP A 437 -14.10 4.51 -37.05
CA ASP A 437 -15.55 4.40 -37.08
C ASP A 437 -16.14 5.04 -35.82
N THR A 438 -17.41 5.40 -35.88
CA THR A 438 -18.12 6.06 -34.78
C THR A 438 -19.04 5.08 -34.08
N ILE A 439 -18.88 4.94 -32.77
CA ILE A 439 -19.76 4.15 -31.90
C ILE A 439 -20.47 5.12 -30.96
N ALA A 440 -21.80 5.05 -30.91
CA ALA A 440 -22.57 5.86 -29.96
C ALA A 440 -22.27 5.43 -28.52
N VAL A 441 -21.92 6.39 -27.69
CA VAL A 441 -21.66 6.17 -26.26
C VAL A 441 -22.65 7.05 -25.52
N GLY A 442 -23.65 6.47 -24.87
CA GLY A 442 -24.63 7.00 -23.92
C GLY A 442 -25.13 8.41 -24.06
#